data_b8d9661c4151bfe30c8560718794d986
#
_entry.id   b8d9661c4151bfe30c8560718794d986
#
_cell.length_a   1.000
_cell.length_b   1.000
_cell.length_c   1.000
_cell.angle_alpha   90.00
_cell.angle_beta   90.00
_cell.angle_gamma   90.00
#
_symmetry.space_group_name_H-M   'P 1'
#
loop_
_entity.id
_entity.type
_entity.pdbx_description
1 polymer ?
#
loop_
_entity_poly.entity_id
_entity_poly.type
_entity_poly.pdbx_seq_one_letter_code
_entity_poly.pdbx_strand_id
1 'polypeptide(L)'
;MTQRGFVVWFTGLSGAGKSTIANALKDELAARGRHVELLDGDEVRTHLSKGLGFSKEDRDTNIRRIGYVARLVARSGGVAITAAISPYREVRDEIRAQTPGFVEVFARAPLDTLVERDVKGLYKKAIAGEIANFTGVNDPYEEPLHPEVVCDTSTESLPQSLSKVIDELERLGHLDREVGESLPEGQELNEFRAEARTLPRLEVGPRELSDLFMLATGGLSPLDSFMGERDYESVIETGRLASGHPFTIPIVLRAEAAPTTERIGLFTGDQPVGILEVEAAFTTAREVEAHSIYGTTDDAHPGVHVLRESGRWALGGRVIALSRPTSGFPDYDLTPAQVKAVKHQRGWKTMVGFQTRNPVHRAHEYLQKVALEIVDGLLLHPLVGETKSDDIPASVRMSCYEELLLGYYPPDRVVLATNPAWMRYAGPKEAVFHAIVRRNYGCTHFIVGRDHAGVGGYYDTYAAHRIFDEYAPDELGIEILRFEHTFYCSVCGGMASTRTCPHPADVHRTLSGAAVRKLLAEGHDLPPEFTRPEVARVLLDAAKGEATA
;
A
#
# COMPACT_ATOMS: atom_id res chain seq x y z
N MET A 1 3.92 12.54 5.19
CA MET A 1 3.15 13.81 5.28
C MET A 1 2.17 13.64 6.41
N THR A 2 2.09 14.58 7.35
CA THR A 2 0.84 14.70 8.10
C THR A 2 -0.26 14.65 7.06
N GLN A 3 -1.13 13.67 7.15
CA GLN A 3 -2.24 13.50 6.21
C GLN A 3 -2.96 14.86 6.16
N ARG A 4 -2.77 15.60 5.07
CA ARG A 4 -3.41 16.91 4.93
C ARG A 4 -4.90 16.68 4.96
N GLY A 5 -5.58 17.36 5.88
CA GLY A 5 -7.02 17.38 5.89
C GLY A 5 -7.53 18.10 4.65
N PHE A 6 -8.72 17.73 4.20
CA PHE A 6 -9.39 18.33 3.05
C PHE A 6 -10.90 18.35 3.28
N VAL A 7 -11.62 19.04 2.40
CA VAL A 7 -13.07 19.17 2.48
C VAL A 7 -13.70 18.60 1.22
N VAL A 8 -14.65 17.68 1.36
CA VAL A 8 -15.52 17.24 0.27
C VAL A 8 -16.87 17.89 0.43
N TRP A 9 -17.19 18.81 -0.48
CA TRP A 9 -18.36 19.66 -0.42
C TRP A 9 -19.45 19.17 -1.37
N PHE A 10 -20.43 18.42 -0.85
CA PHE A 10 -21.58 18.04 -1.65
C PHE A 10 -22.57 19.18 -1.76
N THR A 11 -22.97 19.53 -2.99
CA THR A 11 -24.03 20.46 -3.31
C THR A 11 -25.06 19.82 -4.25
N GLY A 12 -26.27 20.34 -4.32
CA GLY A 12 -27.36 19.84 -5.16
C GLY A 12 -28.72 19.96 -4.47
N LEU A 13 -29.78 19.79 -5.21
CA LEU A 13 -31.17 19.91 -4.76
C LEU A 13 -31.53 18.86 -3.66
N SER A 14 -32.62 19.08 -2.95
CA SER A 14 -33.16 18.11 -2.00
C SER A 14 -33.47 16.80 -2.72
N GLY A 15 -33.16 15.65 -2.12
CA GLY A 15 -33.39 14.34 -2.76
C GLY A 15 -32.41 13.96 -3.88
N ALA A 16 -31.41 14.80 -4.19
CA ALA A 16 -30.40 14.51 -5.23
C ALA A 16 -29.33 13.48 -4.81
N GLY A 17 -29.46 12.80 -3.68
CA GLY A 17 -28.54 11.73 -3.27
C GLY A 17 -27.29 12.17 -2.49
N LYS A 18 -27.12 13.44 -2.16
CA LYS A 18 -25.96 13.97 -1.42
C LYS A 18 -25.60 13.17 -0.18
N SER A 19 -26.53 13.02 0.77
CA SER A 19 -26.29 12.30 2.03
C SER A 19 -26.01 10.81 1.81
N THR A 20 -26.57 10.20 0.79
CA THR A 20 -26.33 8.80 0.44
C THR A 20 -24.87 8.59 -0.02
N ILE A 21 -24.39 9.43 -0.95
CA ILE A 21 -23.00 9.35 -1.43
C ILE A 21 -22.04 9.76 -0.32
N ALA A 22 -22.36 10.81 0.45
CA ALA A 22 -21.54 11.31 1.56
C ALA A 22 -21.34 10.27 2.67
N ASN A 23 -22.38 9.51 3.03
CA ASN A 23 -22.25 8.41 4.00
C ASN A 23 -21.39 7.26 3.45
N ALA A 24 -21.59 6.85 2.21
CA ALA A 24 -20.76 5.82 1.59
C ALA A 24 -19.28 6.26 1.50
N LEU A 25 -19.04 7.53 1.17
CA LEU A 25 -17.70 8.11 1.16
C LEU A 25 -17.07 8.15 2.57
N LYS A 26 -17.87 8.50 3.59
CA LYS A 26 -17.41 8.46 4.98
C LYS A 26 -16.93 7.08 5.38
N ASP A 27 -17.72 6.06 5.09
CA ASP A 27 -17.40 4.68 5.44
C ASP A 27 -16.12 4.20 4.70
N GLU A 28 -15.99 4.52 3.43
CA GLU A 28 -14.81 4.21 2.62
C GLU A 28 -13.55 4.91 3.14
N LEU A 29 -13.61 6.21 3.43
CA LEU A 29 -12.48 6.96 3.96
C LEU A 29 -12.08 6.50 5.37
N ALA A 30 -13.06 6.12 6.20
CA ALA A 30 -12.79 5.54 7.51
C ALA A 30 -12.10 4.18 7.39
N ALA A 31 -12.51 3.34 6.43
CA ALA A 31 -11.86 2.06 6.12
C ALA A 31 -10.39 2.25 5.67
N ARG A 32 -10.11 3.36 4.96
CA ARG A 32 -8.75 3.79 4.58
C ARG A 32 -7.98 4.49 5.70
N GLY A 33 -8.48 4.45 6.94
CA GLY A 33 -7.80 5.01 8.12
C GLY A 33 -7.85 6.53 8.25
N ARG A 34 -8.75 7.22 7.50
CA ARG A 34 -8.93 8.68 7.62
C ARG A 34 -9.85 9.01 8.79
N HIS A 35 -9.52 10.07 9.51
CA HIS A 35 -10.44 10.66 10.48
C HIS A 35 -11.47 11.54 9.75
N VAL A 36 -12.74 11.15 9.79
CA VAL A 36 -13.80 11.75 8.96
C VAL A 36 -14.93 12.30 9.80
N GLU A 37 -15.29 13.55 9.55
CA GLU A 37 -16.48 14.20 10.11
C GLU A 37 -17.49 14.51 9.02
N LEU A 38 -18.72 14.02 9.19
CA LEU A 38 -19.82 14.30 8.27
C LEU A 38 -20.70 15.43 8.83
N LEU A 39 -20.79 16.52 8.09
CA LEU A 39 -21.62 17.67 8.39
C LEU A 39 -22.88 17.64 7.52
N ASP A 40 -23.88 16.86 7.95
CA ASP A 40 -25.17 16.77 7.27
C ASP A 40 -26.00 18.03 7.55
N GLY A 41 -26.66 18.57 6.53
CA GLY A 41 -27.39 19.83 6.62
C GLY A 41 -28.54 19.82 7.62
N ASP A 42 -29.22 18.69 7.83
CA ASP A 42 -30.32 18.57 8.79
C ASP A 42 -29.78 18.53 10.23
N GLU A 43 -28.69 17.80 10.47
CA GLU A 43 -28.02 17.74 11.78
C GLU A 43 -27.40 19.09 12.16
N VAL A 44 -26.72 19.75 11.22
CA VAL A 44 -26.13 21.07 11.43
C VAL A 44 -27.21 22.10 11.79
N ARG A 45 -28.38 22.06 11.15
CA ARG A 45 -29.49 22.96 11.50
C ARG A 45 -29.98 22.77 12.94
N THR A 46 -29.95 21.56 13.44
CA THR A 46 -30.37 21.23 14.80
C THR A 46 -29.37 21.74 15.84
N HIS A 47 -28.08 21.62 15.60
CA HIS A 47 -27.07 21.86 16.62
C HIS A 47 -26.31 23.20 16.43
N LEU A 48 -25.94 23.53 15.17
CA LEU A 48 -25.07 24.69 14.89
C LEU A 48 -25.84 25.92 14.43
N SER A 49 -27.01 25.75 13.80
CA SER A 49 -27.76 26.83 13.16
C SER A 49 -29.21 26.91 13.67
N LYS A 50 -29.43 26.47 14.89
CA LYS A 50 -30.74 26.59 15.55
C LYS A 50 -31.20 28.05 15.59
N GLY A 51 -32.41 28.30 15.08
CA GLY A 51 -33.01 29.65 15.04
C GLY A 51 -32.85 30.39 13.71
N LEU A 52 -32.05 29.87 12.75
CA LEU A 52 -32.03 30.41 11.38
C LEU A 52 -33.27 29.92 10.61
N GLY A 53 -33.85 30.85 9.82
CA GLY A 53 -34.94 30.58 8.89
C GLY A 53 -34.47 30.04 7.53
N PHE A 54 -35.25 30.36 6.49
CA PHE A 54 -34.99 29.96 5.10
C PHE A 54 -34.83 31.18 4.15
N SER A 55 -34.65 32.41 4.71
CA SER A 55 -34.27 33.57 3.90
C SER A 55 -32.90 33.34 3.24
N LYS A 56 -32.58 34.12 2.19
CA LYS A 56 -31.25 34.03 1.56
C LYS A 56 -30.14 34.26 2.59
N GLU A 57 -30.28 35.28 3.43
CA GLU A 57 -29.31 35.64 4.48
C GLU A 57 -29.13 34.54 5.52
N ASP A 58 -30.22 33.87 5.94
CA ASP A 58 -30.16 32.76 6.88
C ASP A 58 -29.47 31.55 6.28
N ARG A 59 -29.75 31.27 5.00
CA ARG A 59 -29.09 30.16 4.25
C ARG A 59 -27.59 30.43 4.10
N ASP A 60 -27.24 31.65 3.67
CA ASP A 60 -25.83 32.04 3.51
C ASP A 60 -25.09 31.95 4.85
N THR A 61 -25.73 32.41 5.94
CA THR A 61 -25.18 32.27 7.30
C THR A 61 -24.99 30.84 7.72
N ASN A 62 -25.96 29.96 7.44
CA ASN A 62 -25.86 28.53 7.72
C ASN A 62 -24.69 27.89 6.95
N ILE A 63 -24.56 28.18 5.66
CA ILE A 63 -23.51 27.62 4.80
C ILE A 63 -22.12 28.10 5.21
N ARG A 64 -21.96 29.39 5.60
CA ARG A 64 -20.71 29.92 6.16
C ARG A 64 -20.32 29.23 7.48
N ARG A 65 -21.30 28.93 8.36
CA ARG A 65 -21.03 28.17 9.59
C ARG A 65 -20.54 26.77 9.30
N ILE A 66 -21.19 26.05 8.35
CA ILE A 66 -20.73 24.73 7.89
C ILE A 66 -19.30 24.83 7.35
N GLY A 67 -19.03 25.79 6.47
CA GLY A 67 -17.70 26.03 5.90
C GLY A 67 -16.63 26.33 6.95
N TYR A 68 -16.97 27.09 7.98
CA TYR A 68 -16.03 27.35 9.08
C TYR A 68 -15.68 26.09 9.85
N VAL A 69 -16.66 25.24 10.21
CA VAL A 69 -16.42 23.97 10.91
C VAL A 69 -15.65 22.99 10.02
N ALA A 70 -16.03 22.85 8.74
CA ALA A 70 -15.34 22.00 7.78
C ALA A 70 -13.85 22.37 7.65
N ARG A 71 -13.56 23.67 7.58
CA ARG A 71 -12.18 24.18 7.54
C ARG A 71 -11.40 23.89 8.83
N LEU A 72 -12.03 23.96 10.00
CA LEU A 72 -11.37 23.59 11.27
C LEU A 72 -10.98 22.11 11.28
N VAL A 73 -11.89 21.23 10.86
CA VAL A 73 -11.61 19.80 10.73
C VAL A 73 -10.46 19.55 9.76
N ALA A 74 -10.49 20.16 8.57
CA ALA A 74 -9.42 19.99 7.58
C ALA A 74 -8.07 20.52 8.09
N ARG A 75 -8.04 21.65 8.81
CA ARG A 75 -6.81 22.20 9.39
C ARG A 75 -6.22 21.34 10.50
N SER A 76 -7.03 20.54 11.18
CA SER A 76 -6.56 19.56 12.18
C SER A 76 -6.10 18.23 11.58
N GLY A 77 -6.07 18.10 10.24
CA GLY A 77 -5.66 16.89 9.53
C GLY A 77 -6.81 15.91 9.23
N GLY A 78 -8.03 16.20 9.69
CA GLY A 78 -9.23 15.40 9.42
C GLY A 78 -9.83 15.69 8.04
N VAL A 79 -10.77 14.85 7.62
CA VAL A 79 -11.59 15.05 6.42
C VAL A 79 -12.97 15.54 6.84
N ALA A 80 -13.41 16.67 6.32
CA ALA A 80 -14.79 17.11 6.49
C ALA A 80 -15.59 16.80 5.22
N ILE A 81 -16.66 16.04 5.36
CA ILE A 81 -17.64 15.82 4.30
C ILE A 81 -18.86 16.66 4.63
N THR A 82 -19.31 17.53 3.71
CA THR A 82 -20.51 18.32 3.91
C THR A 82 -21.61 17.86 2.97
N ALA A 83 -22.84 17.68 3.47
CA ALA A 83 -23.99 17.29 2.68
C ALA A 83 -25.12 18.32 2.84
N ALA A 84 -25.00 19.48 2.19
CA ALA A 84 -25.97 20.57 2.25
C ALA A 84 -26.40 21.01 0.84
N ILE A 85 -27.57 21.63 0.69
CA ILE A 85 -28.05 22.14 -0.61
C ILE A 85 -27.08 23.20 -1.14
N SER A 86 -26.63 24.14 -0.32
CA SER A 86 -25.70 25.26 -0.65
C SER A 86 -26.10 25.96 -1.95
N PRO A 87 -27.26 26.65 -1.98
CA PRO A 87 -27.91 27.01 -3.24
C PRO A 87 -27.17 28.10 -4.02
N TYR A 88 -26.39 28.96 -3.36
CA TYR A 88 -25.79 30.16 -3.98
C TYR A 88 -24.29 29.97 -4.22
N ARG A 89 -23.82 30.24 -5.45
CA ARG A 89 -22.40 30.11 -5.84
C ARG A 89 -21.48 31.01 -5.03
N GLU A 90 -21.88 32.27 -4.85
CA GLU A 90 -21.07 33.27 -4.12
C GLU A 90 -20.53 32.71 -2.79
N VAL A 91 -21.39 32.07 -2.00
CA VAL A 91 -21.00 31.53 -0.69
C VAL A 91 -20.14 30.28 -0.82
N ARG A 92 -20.41 29.42 -1.81
CA ARG A 92 -19.54 28.25 -2.08
C ARG A 92 -18.15 28.69 -2.51
N ASP A 93 -18.06 29.68 -3.42
CA ASP A 93 -16.78 30.23 -3.90
C ASP A 93 -16.00 30.93 -2.76
N GLU A 94 -16.70 31.66 -1.88
CA GLU A 94 -16.11 32.26 -0.67
C GLU A 94 -15.47 31.20 0.22
N ILE A 95 -16.17 30.08 0.47
CA ILE A 95 -15.67 28.97 1.30
C ILE A 95 -14.51 28.25 0.62
N ARG A 96 -14.62 27.99 -0.67
CA ARG A 96 -13.55 27.38 -1.49
C ARG A 96 -12.26 28.18 -1.39
N ALA A 97 -12.33 29.50 -1.57
CA ALA A 97 -11.16 30.38 -1.53
C ALA A 97 -10.44 30.38 -0.16
N GLN A 98 -11.16 30.08 0.93
CA GLN A 98 -10.64 30.06 2.29
C GLN A 98 -10.21 28.65 2.76
N THR A 99 -10.46 27.60 1.96
CA THR A 99 -10.32 26.22 2.40
C THR A 99 -9.34 25.45 1.50
N PRO A 100 -8.11 25.22 1.97
CA PRO A 100 -7.17 24.36 1.23
C PRO A 100 -7.73 22.94 1.06
N GLY A 101 -7.54 22.36 -0.12
CA GLY A 101 -8.01 21.01 -0.40
C GLY A 101 -9.54 20.89 -0.49
N PHE A 102 -10.23 21.93 -1.00
CA PHE A 102 -11.67 21.93 -1.21
C PHE A 102 -12.03 21.22 -2.52
N VAL A 103 -12.87 20.20 -2.43
CA VAL A 103 -13.37 19.41 -3.56
C VAL A 103 -14.89 19.51 -3.61
N GLU A 104 -15.43 20.12 -4.66
CA GLU A 104 -16.88 20.30 -4.84
C GLU A 104 -17.46 19.12 -5.63
N VAL A 105 -18.43 18.45 -5.02
CA VAL A 105 -19.17 17.35 -5.63
C VAL A 105 -20.61 17.79 -5.90
N PHE A 106 -20.97 17.88 -7.16
CA PHE A 106 -22.32 18.21 -7.59
C PHE A 106 -23.16 16.94 -7.77
N ALA A 107 -24.04 16.67 -6.80
CA ALA A 107 -25.06 15.63 -6.93
C ALA A 107 -26.22 16.19 -7.78
N ARG A 108 -26.25 15.80 -9.06
CA ARG A 108 -27.21 16.25 -10.05
C ARG A 108 -28.33 15.24 -10.22
N ALA A 109 -29.55 15.72 -10.29
CA ALA A 109 -30.70 14.98 -10.80
C ALA A 109 -31.73 15.97 -11.39
N PRO A 110 -32.41 15.63 -12.50
CA PRO A 110 -33.50 16.43 -13.05
C PRO A 110 -34.62 16.66 -12.04
N LEU A 111 -35.24 17.84 -12.08
CA LEU A 111 -36.31 18.19 -11.14
C LEU A 111 -37.47 17.18 -11.17
N ASP A 112 -37.85 16.72 -12.33
CA ASP A 112 -38.93 15.72 -12.49
C ASP A 112 -38.60 14.43 -11.72
N THR A 113 -37.36 13.94 -11.82
CA THR A 113 -36.90 12.79 -11.05
C THR A 113 -36.94 13.03 -9.54
N LEU A 114 -36.62 14.26 -9.10
CA LEU A 114 -36.67 14.62 -7.68
C LEU A 114 -38.10 14.72 -7.14
N VAL A 115 -39.02 15.20 -7.97
CA VAL A 115 -40.46 15.25 -7.67
C VAL A 115 -41.06 13.85 -7.60
N GLU A 116 -40.65 12.94 -8.48
CA GLU A 116 -41.07 11.53 -8.41
C GLU A 116 -40.53 10.83 -7.17
N ARG A 117 -39.26 11.06 -6.83
CA ARG A 117 -38.66 10.49 -5.62
C ARG A 117 -39.28 11.02 -4.34
N ASP A 118 -39.52 12.30 -4.25
CA ASP A 118 -40.09 13.09 -3.14
C ASP A 118 -40.06 12.41 -1.73
N VAL A 119 -38.89 11.92 -1.36
CA VAL A 119 -38.66 11.06 -0.17
C VAL A 119 -39.20 11.67 1.12
N LYS A 120 -39.25 13.01 1.19
CA LYS A 120 -39.71 13.74 2.37
C LYS A 120 -41.11 14.38 2.18
N GLY A 121 -41.76 14.19 1.02
CA GLY A 121 -43.03 14.83 0.69
C GLY A 121 -42.98 16.37 0.54
N LEU A 122 -41.78 16.92 0.38
CA LEU A 122 -41.56 18.37 0.38
C LEU A 122 -41.83 19.00 -0.97
N TYR A 123 -41.54 18.30 -2.08
CA TYR A 123 -41.81 18.81 -3.43
C TYR A 123 -43.30 18.99 -3.68
N LYS A 124 -44.12 18.04 -3.30
CA LYS A 124 -45.59 18.13 -3.42
C LYS A 124 -46.13 19.34 -2.70
N LYS A 125 -45.66 19.59 -1.46
CA LYS A 125 -46.06 20.76 -0.65
C LYS A 125 -45.57 22.07 -1.25
N ALA A 126 -44.33 22.12 -1.75
CA ALA A 126 -43.77 23.32 -2.37
C ALA A 126 -44.50 23.68 -3.68
N ILE A 127 -44.82 22.69 -4.52
CA ILE A 127 -45.59 22.89 -5.76
C ILE A 127 -47.02 23.32 -5.44
N ALA A 128 -47.63 22.80 -4.36
CA ALA A 128 -48.94 23.23 -3.87
C ALA A 128 -48.94 24.61 -3.23
N GLY A 129 -47.78 25.26 -3.08
CA GLY A 129 -47.65 26.60 -2.46
C GLY A 129 -47.70 26.59 -0.93
N GLU A 130 -47.65 25.38 -0.30
CA GLU A 130 -47.68 25.23 1.16
C GLU A 130 -46.33 25.55 1.81
N ILE A 131 -45.24 25.51 1.05
CA ILE A 131 -43.89 25.82 1.50
C ILE A 131 -43.35 26.99 0.66
N ALA A 132 -43.08 28.12 1.32
CA ALA A 132 -42.38 29.24 0.71
C ALA A 132 -40.86 29.03 0.71
N ASN A 133 -40.17 29.63 -0.27
CA ASN A 133 -38.70 29.61 -0.38
C ASN A 133 -38.11 28.19 -0.46
N PHE A 134 -38.73 27.29 -1.21
CA PHE A 134 -38.20 25.95 -1.42
C PHE A 134 -37.25 25.92 -2.64
N THR A 135 -35.98 25.59 -2.38
CA THR A 135 -34.92 25.62 -3.39
C THR A 135 -35.22 24.66 -4.54
N GLY A 136 -35.17 25.17 -5.77
CA GLY A 136 -35.45 24.42 -7.00
C GLY A 136 -36.90 24.45 -7.45
N VAL A 137 -37.83 25.04 -6.64
CA VAL A 137 -39.25 25.21 -7.03
C VAL A 137 -39.61 26.68 -7.06
N ASN A 138 -39.59 27.37 -5.93
CA ASN A 138 -39.93 28.80 -5.79
C ASN A 138 -38.79 29.66 -5.22
N ASP A 139 -37.59 29.05 -5.06
CA ASP A 139 -36.34 29.72 -4.73
C ASP A 139 -35.20 29.16 -5.58
N PRO A 140 -34.26 29.99 -6.08
CA PRO A 140 -33.25 29.55 -7.04
C PRO A 140 -32.24 28.59 -6.44
N TYR A 141 -31.74 27.69 -7.29
CA TYR A 141 -30.51 26.91 -7.09
C TYR A 141 -29.52 27.25 -8.20
N GLU A 142 -28.36 27.72 -7.84
CA GLU A 142 -27.30 28.07 -8.77
C GLU A 142 -26.33 26.89 -8.90
N GLU A 143 -26.39 26.16 -9.99
CA GLU A 143 -25.48 25.05 -10.23
C GLU A 143 -24.02 25.50 -10.21
N PRO A 144 -23.08 24.67 -9.68
CA PRO A 144 -21.66 24.99 -9.72
C PRO A 144 -21.16 25.05 -11.16
N LEU A 145 -20.25 26.00 -11.45
CA LEU A 145 -19.71 26.17 -12.79
C LEU A 145 -18.57 25.19 -13.10
N HIS A 146 -17.76 24.89 -12.10
CA HIS A 146 -16.56 24.06 -12.25
C HIS A 146 -16.41 23.14 -11.03
N PRO A 147 -17.39 22.24 -10.78
CA PRO A 147 -17.22 21.24 -9.72
C PRO A 147 -16.14 20.24 -10.12
N GLU A 148 -15.38 19.75 -9.17
CA GLU A 148 -14.39 18.70 -9.41
C GLU A 148 -15.07 17.37 -9.83
N VAL A 149 -16.25 17.09 -9.26
CA VAL A 149 -17.01 15.87 -9.58
C VAL A 149 -18.48 16.19 -9.85
N VAL A 150 -19.03 15.58 -10.89
CA VAL A 150 -20.48 15.57 -11.16
C VAL A 150 -20.98 14.13 -11.06
N CYS A 151 -21.87 13.89 -10.08
CA CYS A 151 -22.57 12.62 -9.91
C CYS A 151 -24.01 12.78 -10.43
N ASP A 152 -24.32 12.17 -11.58
CA ASP A 152 -25.67 12.15 -12.11
C ASP A 152 -26.47 11.01 -11.51
N THR A 153 -27.09 11.26 -10.37
CA THR A 153 -27.81 10.24 -9.61
C THR A 153 -29.10 9.78 -10.25
N SER A 154 -29.50 10.33 -11.41
CA SER A 154 -30.62 9.82 -12.18
C SER A 154 -30.25 8.61 -13.05
N THR A 155 -28.97 8.51 -13.41
CA THR A 155 -28.45 7.47 -14.31
C THR A 155 -27.37 6.59 -13.65
N GLU A 156 -26.69 7.09 -12.62
CA GLU A 156 -25.61 6.40 -11.94
C GLU A 156 -26.09 5.65 -10.70
N SER A 157 -25.52 4.46 -10.49
CA SER A 157 -25.65 3.74 -9.23
C SER A 157 -24.78 4.39 -8.13
N LEU A 158 -25.06 4.09 -6.86
CA LEU A 158 -24.25 4.57 -5.74
C LEU A 158 -22.76 4.18 -5.86
N PRO A 159 -22.39 2.93 -6.21
CA PRO A 159 -20.98 2.56 -6.42
C PRO A 159 -20.31 3.38 -7.54
N GLN A 160 -21.00 3.67 -8.66
CA GLN A 160 -20.44 4.48 -9.74
C GLN A 160 -20.18 5.93 -9.31
N SER A 161 -21.14 6.55 -8.62
CA SER A 161 -20.94 7.91 -8.09
C SER A 161 -19.85 7.96 -7.03
N LEU A 162 -19.77 6.95 -6.15
CA LEU A 162 -18.72 6.85 -5.14
C LEU A 162 -17.33 6.71 -5.78
N SER A 163 -17.17 5.81 -6.76
CA SER A 163 -15.92 5.62 -7.49
C SER A 163 -15.43 6.93 -8.11
N LYS A 164 -16.30 7.69 -8.79
CA LYS A 164 -15.94 9.00 -9.36
C LYS A 164 -15.37 9.96 -8.32
N VAL A 165 -15.96 10.00 -7.12
CA VAL A 165 -15.45 10.88 -6.04
C VAL A 165 -14.10 10.39 -5.55
N ILE A 166 -13.93 9.10 -5.36
CA ILE A 166 -12.66 8.49 -4.92
C ILE A 166 -11.55 8.74 -5.96
N ASP A 167 -11.82 8.44 -7.24
CA ASP A 167 -10.86 8.62 -8.33
C ASP A 167 -10.38 10.08 -8.42
N GLU A 168 -11.28 11.04 -8.21
CA GLU A 168 -10.92 12.45 -8.21
C GLU A 168 -10.10 12.85 -6.99
N LEU A 169 -10.43 12.33 -5.79
CA LEU A 169 -9.64 12.56 -4.58
C LEU A 169 -8.23 11.98 -4.70
N GLU A 170 -8.08 10.83 -5.34
CA GLU A 170 -6.79 10.21 -5.66
C GLU A 170 -6.03 11.05 -6.70
N ARG A 171 -6.70 11.51 -7.76
CA ARG A 171 -6.11 12.37 -8.80
C ARG A 171 -5.60 13.70 -8.24
N LEU A 172 -6.30 14.28 -7.27
CA LEU A 172 -5.92 15.52 -6.60
C LEU A 172 -4.86 15.32 -5.51
N GLY A 173 -4.45 14.07 -5.22
CA GLY A 173 -3.48 13.74 -4.18
C GLY A 173 -4.01 13.89 -2.75
N HIS A 174 -5.32 13.85 -2.55
CA HIS A 174 -5.96 13.84 -1.24
C HIS A 174 -6.05 12.45 -0.63
N LEU A 175 -6.05 11.42 -1.49
CA LEU A 175 -5.98 10.02 -1.11
C LEU A 175 -4.83 9.35 -1.86
N ASP A 176 -4.20 8.41 -1.19
CA ASP A 176 -3.29 7.49 -1.86
C ASP A 176 -4.13 6.57 -2.76
N ARG A 177 -3.68 6.38 -3.99
CA ARG A 177 -4.34 5.46 -4.90
C ARG A 177 -4.17 4.03 -4.38
N GLU A 178 -5.26 3.41 -3.95
CA GLU A 178 -5.25 1.97 -3.71
C GLU A 178 -5.36 1.24 -5.06
N VAL A 179 -4.26 0.65 -5.48
CA VAL A 179 -4.28 -0.27 -6.61
C VAL A 179 -4.99 -1.53 -6.13
N GLY A 180 -6.20 -1.73 -6.59
CA GLY A 180 -6.97 -2.96 -6.36
C GLY A 180 -6.33 -4.15 -7.06
N GLU A 181 -6.68 -5.36 -6.65
CA GLU A 181 -6.29 -6.58 -7.36
C GLU A 181 -6.98 -6.60 -8.75
N SER A 182 -6.18 -6.60 -9.82
CA SER A 182 -6.63 -6.63 -11.21
C SER A 182 -6.05 -7.86 -11.92
N LEU A 183 -6.50 -9.04 -11.49
CA LEU A 183 -6.15 -10.30 -12.14
C LEU A 183 -7.35 -10.80 -12.93
N PRO A 184 -7.26 -10.94 -14.26
CA PRO A 184 -8.34 -11.50 -15.06
C PRO A 184 -8.57 -12.98 -14.71
N GLU A 185 -9.82 -13.43 -14.76
CA GLU A 185 -10.21 -14.79 -14.44
C GLU A 185 -11.11 -15.41 -15.54
N GLY A 186 -11.23 -16.72 -15.53
CA GLY A 186 -12.18 -17.44 -16.37
C GLY A 186 -12.01 -17.16 -17.87
N GLN A 187 -13.06 -16.67 -18.52
CA GLN A 187 -13.09 -16.39 -19.97
C GLN A 187 -12.18 -15.21 -20.32
N GLU A 188 -12.19 -14.15 -19.55
CA GLU A 188 -11.37 -12.96 -19.75
C GLU A 188 -9.87 -13.30 -19.75
N LEU A 189 -9.42 -14.13 -18.82
CA LEU A 189 -8.04 -14.62 -18.79
C LEU A 189 -7.67 -15.38 -20.06
N ASN A 190 -8.59 -16.20 -20.58
CA ASN A 190 -8.34 -16.95 -21.82
C ASN A 190 -8.28 -16.02 -23.05
N GLU A 191 -9.10 -14.98 -23.08
CA GLU A 191 -9.10 -13.97 -24.15
C GLU A 191 -7.77 -13.19 -24.14
N PHE A 192 -7.31 -12.71 -22.99
CA PHE A 192 -6.01 -12.03 -22.88
C PHE A 192 -4.83 -12.95 -23.18
N ARG A 193 -4.88 -14.22 -22.80
CA ARG A 193 -3.83 -15.20 -23.17
C ARG A 193 -3.78 -15.44 -24.67
N ALA A 194 -4.93 -15.50 -25.33
CA ALA A 194 -5.00 -15.62 -26.79
C ALA A 194 -4.46 -14.35 -27.46
N GLU A 195 -4.85 -13.18 -26.97
CA GLU A 195 -4.34 -11.91 -27.44
C GLU A 195 -2.82 -11.81 -27.31
N ALA A 196 -2.27 -12.08 -26.12
CA ALA A 196 -0.84 -12.02 -25.85
C ALA A 196 -0.01 -12.82 -26.88
N ARG A 197 -0.53 -13.98 -27.36
CA ARG A 197 0.13 -14.80 -28.37
C ARG A 197 0.16 -14.18 -29.76
N THR A 198 -0.66 -13.16 -30.03
CA THR A 198 -0.68 -12.45 -31.32
C THR A 198 0.19 -11.18 -31.29
N LEU A 199 0.59 -10.72 -30.12
CA LEU A 199 1.41 -9.53 -29.91
C LEU A 199 2.91 -9.83 -30.10
N PRO A 200 3.71 -8.79 -30.42
CA PRO A 200 5.18 -8.92 -30.33
C PRO A 200 5.59 -9.41 -28.94
N ARG A 201 6.51 -10.38 -28.92
CA ARG A 201 6.91 -11.09 -27.72
C ARG A 201 8.09 -10.42 -27.03
N LEU A 202 8.01 -10.27 -25.71
CA LEU A 202 9.13 -9.95 -24.84
C LEU A 202 9.28 -11.05 -23.79
N GLU A 203 10.47 -11.66 -23.71
CA GLU A 203 10.79 -12.62 -22.66
C GLU A 203 11.03 -11.89 -21.35
N VAL A 204 10.44 -12.37 -20.25
CA VAL A 204 10.62 -11.83 -18.91
C VAL A 204 11.09 -12.91 -17.95
N GLY A 205 12.02 -12.49 -17.07
CA GLY A 205 12.55 -13.36 -16.03
C GLY A 205 11.65 -13.41 -14.78
N PRO A 206 12.04 -14.21 -13.79
CA PRO A 206 11.30 -14.33 -12.54
C PRO A 206 11.15 -13.02 -11.77
N ARG A 207 12.12 -12.11 -11.88
CA ARG A 207 12.09 -10.78 -11.25
C ARG A 207 10.99 -9.90 -11.84
N GLU A 208 10.97 -9.80 -13.17
CA GLU A 208 9.98 -9.01 -13.90
C GLU A 208 8.58 -9.58 -13.73
N LEU A 209 8.44 -10.92 -13.71
CA LEU A 209 7.18 -11.59 -13.41
C LEU A 209 6.68 -11.24 -11.99
N SER A 210 7.58 -11.19 -11.01
CA SER A 210 7.27 -10.77 -9.65
C SER A 210 6.78 -9.30 -9.60
N ASP A 211 7.51 -8.39 -10.26
CA ASP A 211 7.15 -6.98 -10.32
C ASP A 211 5.79 -6.79 -11.02
N LEU A 212 5.56 -7.47 -12.15
CA LEU A 212 4.28 -7.51 -12.85
C LEU A 212 3.12 -7.93 -11.94
N PHE A 213 3.30 -9.02 -11.20
CA PHE A 213 2.27 -9.52 -10.27
C PHE A 213 2.02 -8.55 -9.12
N MET A 214 3.07 -7.96 -8.55
CA MET A 214 2.95 -6.99 -7.47
C MET A 214 2.29 -5.68 -7.92
N LEU A 215 2.52 -5.24 -9.16
CA LEU A 215 1.78 -4.12 -9.77
C LEU A 215 0.28 -4.47 -9.87
N ALA A 216 -0.04 -5.62 -10.46
CA ALA A 216 -1.41 -6.05 -10.70
C ALA A 216 -2.22 -6.35 -9.42
N THR A 217 -1.55 -6.64 -8.30
CA THR A 217 -2.20 -6.96 -7.00
C THR A 217 -2.14 -5.82 -6.00
N GLY A 218 -1.60 -4.66 -6.38
CA GLY A 218 -1.45 -3.51 -5.49
C GLY A 218 -0.33 -3.64 -4.45
N GLY A 219 0.53 -4.65 -4.58
CA GLY A 219 1.70 -4.83 -3.71
C GLY A 219 2.71 -3.68 -3.78
N LEU A 220 2.71 -2.93 -4.90
CA LEU A 220 3.56 -1.77 -5.15
C LEU A 220 2.82 -0.43 -5.09
N SER A 221 1.59 -0.37 -4.60
CA SER A 221 0.85 0.90 -4.48
C SER A 221 1.69 2.00 -3.81
N PRO A 222 1.60 3.27 -4.32
CA PRO A 222 0.65 3.76 -5.32
C PRO A 222 1.05 3.52 -6.79
N LEU A 223 2.16 2.81 -7.03
CA LEU A 223 2.56 2.43 -8.37
C LEU A 223 1.67 1.29 -8.90
N ASP A 224 1.06 1.48 -10.08
CA ASP A 224 0.13 0.53 -10.72
C ASP A 224 0.58 0.08 -12.12
N SER A 225 1.72 0.59 -12.55
CA SER A 225 2.28 0.39 -13.88
C SER A 225 3.81 0.31 -13.81
N PHE A 226 4.47 -0.26 -14.79
CA PHE A 226 5.90 -0.01 -14.94
C PHE A 226 6.14 1.47 -15.16
N MET A 227 7.15 2.03 -14.46
CA MET A 227 7.41 3.47 -14.44
C MET A 227 7.72 4.02 -15.82
N GLY A 228 7.08 5.15 -16.15
CA GLY A 228 7.51 6.01 -17.26
C GLY A 228 8.79 6.78 -16.89
N GLU A 229 9.37 7.48 -17.88
CA GLU A 229 10.64 8.20 -17.74
C GLU A 229 10.62 9.20 -16.57
N ARG A 230 9.54 9.96 -16.42
CA ARG A 230 9.39 10.96 -15.37
C ARG A 230 9.44 10.37 -13.94
N ASP A 231 8.76 9.26 -13.71
CA ASP A 231 8.80 8.59 -12.40
C ASP A 231 10.15 7.92 -12.16
N TYR A 232 10.72 7.31 -13.19
CA TYR A 232 12.06 6.73 -13.14
C TYR A 232 13.12 7.77 -12.74
N GLU A 233 13.17 8.91 -13.44
CA GLU A 233 14.11 9.99 -13.13
C GLU A 233 13.92 10.52 -11.71
N SER A 234 12.67 10.78 -11.31
CA SER A 234 12.32 11.24 -9.96
C SER A 234 12.78 10.25 -8.88
N VAL A 235 12.58 8.96 -9.08
CA VAL A 235 13.02 7.91 -8.14
C VAL A 235 14.55 7.86 -8.04
N ILE A 236 15.25 7.97 -9.16
CA ILE A 236 16.73 8.01 -9.17
C ILE A 236 17.26 9.24 -8.43
N GLU A 237 16.67 10.41 -8.66
CA GLU A 237 17.14 11.67 -8.08
C GLU A 237 16.75 11.85 -6.61
N THR A 238 15.51 11.49 -6.27
CA THR A 238 14.91 11.89 -4.99
C THR A 238 14.45 10.73 -4.10
N GLY A 239 14.41 9.50 -4.61
CA GLY A 239 13.79 8.36 -3.91
C GLY A 239 12.27 8.48 -3.80
N ARG A 240 11.63 9.20 -4.74
CA ARG A 240 10.18 9.46 -4.77
C ARG A 240 9.65 9.37 -6.19
N LEU A 241 8.37 8.97 -6.32
CA LEU A 241 7.64 9.13 -7.57
C LEU A 241 7.49 10.62 -7.92
N ALA A 242 7.22 10.93 -9.17
CA ALA A 242 6.96 12.30 -9.62
C ALA A 242 5.74 12.96 -8.92
N SER A 243 4.86 12.16 -8.37
CA SER A 243 3.77 12.57 -7.49
C SER A 243 4.21 12.99 -6.07
N GLY A 244 5.49 12.76 -5.71
CA GLY A 244 6.07 13.05 -4.41
C GLY A 244 5.99 11.90 -3.39
N HIS A 245 5.29 10.80 -3.70
CA HIS A 245 5.21 9.65 -2.80
C HIS A 245 6.57 8.96 -2.65
N PRO A 246 6.99 8.57 -1.43
CA PRO A 246 8.20 7.79 -1.22
C PRO A 246 8.19 6.50 -2.04
N PHE A 247 9.24 6.30 -2.84
CA PHE A 247 9.44 5.08 -3.63
C PHE A 247 10.91 5.01 -4.05
N THR A 248 11.65 4.07 -3.50
CA THR A 248 13.13 4.13 -3.52
C THR A 248 13.80 3.22 -4.53
N ILE A 249 13.04 2.37 -5.20
CA ILE A 249 13.54 1.39 -6.17
C ILE A 249 12.81 1.59 -7.50
N PRO A 250 13.52 1.78 -8.63
CA PRO A 250 12.85 1.88 -9.93
C PRO A 250 12.25 0.53 -10.34
N ILE A 251 10.99 0.56 -10.76
CA ILE A 251 10.25 -0.59 -11.29
C ILE A 251 9.97 -0.31 -12.77
N VAL A 252 10.82 -0.84 -13.62
CA VAL A 252 10.76 -0.71 -15.09
C VAL A 252 10.95 -2.07 -15.73
N LEU A 253 10.34 -2.29 -16.89
CA LEU A 253 10.60 -3.47 -17.69
C LEU A 253 11.78 -3.21 -18.63
N ARG A 254 12.80 -4.07 -18.59
CA ARG A 254 14.02 -3.91 -19.41
C ARG A 254 13.90 -4.63 -20.75
N ALA A 255 14.39 -3.98 -21.80
CA ALA A 255 14.43 -4.54 -23.15
C ALA A 255 15.73 -4.14 -23.87
N GLU A 256 16.15 -4.95 -24.84
CA GLU A 256 17.33 -4.67 -25.68
C GLU A 256 17.05 -3.58 -26.71
N ALA A 257 15.79 -3.45 -27.15
CA ALA A 257 15.36 -2.48 -28.14
C ALA A 257 14.01 -1.85 -27.75
N ALA A 258 13.76 -0.64 -28.25
CA ALA A 258 12.45 -0.01 -28.12
C ALA A 258 11.40 -0.81 -28.89
N PRO A 259 10.21 -1.04 -28.33
CA PRO A 259 9.12 -1.67 -29.04
C PRO A 259 8.60 -0.77 -30.16
N THR A 260 8.08 -1.38 -31.22
CA THR A 260 7.48 -0.69 -32.36
C THR A 260 5.95 -0.65 -32.29
N THR A 261 5.38 -1.21 -31.23
CA THR A 261 3.92 -1.35 -31.03
C THR A 261 3.55 -0.83 -29.65
N GLU A 262 2.30 -0.39 -29.50
CA GLU A 262 1.73 0.10 -28.23
C GLU A 262 1.40 -1.04 -27.25
N ARG A 263 1.33 -2.29 -27.72
CA ARG A 263 1.08 -3.46 -26.87
C ARG A 263 2.04 -4.57 -27.20
N ILE A 264 2.58 -5.21 -26.15
CA ILE A 264 3.51 -6.35 -26.24
C ILE A 264 3.06 -7.47 -25.30
N GLY A 265 3.22 -8.71 -25.74
CA GLY A 265 3.01 -9.88 -24.90
C GLY A 265 4.26 -10.21 -24.10
N LEU A 266 4.10 -10.42 -22.79
CA LEU A 266 5.14 -10.81 -21.87
C LEU A 266 5.11 -12.33 -21.69
N PHE A 267 6.28 -12.99 -21.81
CA PHE A 267 6.37 -14.43 -21.80
C PHE A 267 7.47 -14.94 -20.87
N THR A 268 7.23 -16.10 -20.30
CA THR A 268 8.26 -16.95 -19.67
C THR A 268 8.23 -18.30 -20.37
N GLY A 269 9.26 -18.59 -21.16
CA GLY A 269 9.21 -19.70 -22.10
C GLY A 269 8.00 -19.56 -23.05
N ASP A 270 7.21 -20.60 -23.28
CA ASP A 270 6.06 -20.54 -24.16
C ASP A 270 4.75 -20.05 -23.49
N GLN A 271 4.83 -19.66 -22.21
CA GLN A 271 3.66 -19.24 -21.45
C GLN A 271 3.50 -17.71 -21.47
N PRO A 272 2.37 -17.18 -21.94
CA PRO A 272 2.08 -15.78 -21.79
C PRO A 272 1.76 -15.47 -20.32
N VAL A 273 2.54 -14.57 -19.73
CA VAL A 273 2.44 -14.20 -18.31
C VAL A 273 1.87 -12.79 -18.10
N GLY A 274 1.82 -11.99 -19.16
CA GLY A 274 1.25 -10.65 -19.10
C GLY A 274 1.14 -9.99 -20.45
N ILE A 275 0.51 -8.81 -20.44
CA ILE A 275 0.50 -7.85 -21.55
C ILE A 275 0.96 -6.51 -20.97
N LEU A 276 1.86 -5.81 -21.66
CA LEU A 276 2.22 -4.43 -21.37
C LEU A 276 1.58 -3.52 -22.42
N GLU A 277 0.82 -2.53 -21.99
CA GLU A 277 0.41 -1.37 -22.77
C GLU A 277 1.50 -0.32 -22.66
N VAL A 278 2.32 -0.19 -23.70
CA VAL A 278 3.52 0.65 -23.69
C VAL A 278 3.14 2.12 -23.76
N GLU A 279 3.38 2.85 -22.70
CA GLU A 279 3.15 4.31 -22.61
C GLU A 279 4.45 5.10 -22.75
N ALA A 280 5.59 4.48 -22.38
CA ALA A 280 6.92 5.08 -22.49
C ALA A 280 7.98 4.03 -22.85
N ALA A 281 8.94 4.46 -23.66
CA ALA A 281 10.17 3.71 -23.93
C ALA A 281 11.34 4.68 -23.96
N PHE A 282 12.29 4.51 -23.05
CA PHE A 282 13.41 5.42 -22.87
C PHE A 282 14.71 4.67 -22.53
N THR A 283 15.85 5.31 -22.70
CA THR A 283 17.15 4.73 -22.34
C THR A 283 17.57 5.19 -20.96
N THR A 284 18.19 4.30 -20.20
CA THR A 284 18.61 4.60 -18.83
C THR A 284 20.11 4.79 -18.70
N ALA A 285 20.52 5.70 -17.82
CA ALA A 285 21.92 5.92 -17.47
C ALA A 285 22.32 4.95 -16.34
N ARG A 286 22.69 3.72 -16.69
CA ARG A 286 22.95 2.61 -15.75
C ARG A 286 23.93 2.94 -14.63
N GLU A 287 25.00 3.69 -14.92
CA GLU A 287 25.99 4.08 -13.89
C GLU A 287 25.40 5.08 -12.88
N VAL A 288 24.52 5.98 -13.34
CA VAL A 288 23.79 6.90 -12.46
C VAL A 288 22.80 6.12 -11.59
N GLU A 289 22.04 5.20 -12.20
CA GLU A 289 21.13 4.31 -11.48
C GLU A 289 21.86 3.46 -10.44
N ALA A 290 22.98 2.81 -10.84
CA ALA A 290 23.79 2.01 -9.94
C ALA A 290 24.27 2.80 -8.73
N HIS A 291 24.84 3.99 -8.98
CA HIS A 291 25.32 4.86 -7.90
C HIS A 291 24.17 5.33 -6.99
N SER A 292 23.06 5.75 -7.58
CA SER A 292 21.91 6.23 -6.81
C SER A 292 21.28 5.12 -5.97
N ILE A 293 20.99 3.95 -6.55
CA ILE A 293 20.22 2.90 -5.88
C ILE A 293 21.10 2.07 -4.94
N TYR A 294 22.31 1.70 -5.38
CA TYR A 294 23.18 0.79 -4.65
C TYR A 294 24.35 1.50 -3.93
N GLY A 295 24.53 2.80 -4.13
CA GLY A 295 25.64 3.55 -3.56
C GLY A 295 27.02 3.18 -4.15
N THR A 296 27.06 2.34 -5.16
CA THR A 296 28.28 1.83 -5.82
C THR A 296 28.04 1.51 -7.28
N THR A 297 29.12 1.52 -8.07
CA THR A 297 29.13 1.02 -9.45
C THR A 297 29.96 -0.25 -9.59
N ASP A 298 30.36 -0.87 -8.48
CA ASP A 298 31.15 -2.10 -8.45
C ASP A 298 30.33 -3.30 -8.96
N ASP A 299 30.81 -3.99 -9.99
CA ASP A 299 30.16 -5.14 -10.59
C ASP A 299 30.10 -6.37 -9.66
N ALA A 300 30.93 -6.41 -8.63
CA ALA A 300 30.84 -7.46 -7.59
C ALA A 300 29.56 -7.31 -6.71
N HIS A 301 28.89 -6.16 -6.77
CA HIS A 301 27.60 -5.97 -6.11
C HIS A 301 26.48 -6.64 -6.94
N PRO A 302 25.71 -7.61 -6.38
CA PRO A 302 24.73 -8.40 -7.16
C PRO A 302 23.71 -7.54 -7.92
N GLY A 303 23.20 -6.46 -7.30
CA GLY A 303 22.24 -5.55 -7.94
C GLY A 303 22.84 -4.76 -9.10
N VAL A 304 24.11 -4.34 -9.01
CA VAL A 304 24.83 -3.67 -10.09
C VAL A 304 25.08 -4.63 -11.25
N HIS A 305 25.48 -5.86 -10.95
CA HIS A 305 25.69 -6.90 -11.95
C HIS A 305 24.42 -7.13 -12.78
N VAL A 306 23.29 -7.39 -12.12
CA VAL A 306 21.99 -7.56 -12.79
C VAL A 306 21.60 -6.35 -13.63
N LEU A 307 21.85 -5.12 -13.13
CA LEU A 307 21.56 -3.91 -13.86
C LEU A 307 22.41 -3.80 -15.15
N ARG A 308 23.68 -4.19 -15.09
CA ARG A 308 24.58 -4.17 -16.26
C ARG A 308 24.22 -5.20 -17.32
N GLU A 309 23.79 -6.37 -16.91
CA GLU A 309 23.35 -7.43 -17.81
C GLU A 309 21.96 -7.18 -18.41
N SER A 310 21.16 -6.27 -17.84
CA SER A 310 19.81 -5.96 -18.32
C SER A 310 19.81 -5.14 -19.62
N GLY A 311 18.70 -5.13 -20.38
CA GLY A 311 18.53 -4.33 -21.58
C GLY A 311 18.67 -2.81 -21.35
N ARG A 312 19.07 -2.06 -22.37
CA ARG A 312 19.28 -0.61 -22.29
C ARG A 312 18.00 0.20 -22.24
N TRP A 313 16.94 -0.34 -22.81
CA TRP A 313 15.65 0.32 -22.84
C TRP A 313 14.88 -0.01 -21.59
N ALA A 314 14.25 0.99 -21.02
CA ALA A 314 13.22 0.85 -20.00
C ALA A 314 11.86 1.09 -20.65
N LEU A 315 10.93 0.18 -20.39
CA LEU A 315 9.56 0.27 -20.86
C LEU A 315 8.67 0.55 -19.66
N GLY A 316 7.85 1.60 -19.79
CA GLY A 316 6.83 1.97 -18.83
C GLY A 316 5.44 1.81 -19.41
N GLY A 317 4.45 1.57 -18.56
CA GLY A 317 3.07 1.48 -18.97
C GLY A 317 2.25 0.50 -18.15
N ARG A 318 0.95 0.45 -18.44
CA ARG A 318 -0.02 -0.35 -17.72
C ARG A 318 0.14 -1.83 -18.02
N VAL A 319 -0.08 -2.68 -17.02
CA VAL A 319 0.08 -4.11 -17.11
C VAL A 319 -1.22 -4.88 -16.92
N ILE A 320 -1.35 -5.99 -17.63
CA ILE A 320 -2.37 -7.02 -17.39
C ILE A 320 -1.61 -8.30 -17.06
N ALA A 321 -1.64 -8.74 -15.81
CA ALA A 321 -0.98 -9.96 -15.37
C ALA A 321 -1.86 -11.18 -15.68
N LEU A 322 -1.29 -12.17 -16.36
CA LEU A 322 -1.98 -13.39 -16.82
C LEU A 322 -1.59 -14.65 -16.04
N SER A 323 -0.60 -14.54 -15.16
CA SER A 323 -0.20 -15.62 -14.29
C SER A 323 0.37 -15.11 -12.97
N ARG A 324 0.31 -15.94 -11.94
CA ARG A 324 0.96 -15.69 -10.66
C ARG A 324 2.38 -16.29 -10.69
N PRO A 325 3.38 -15.64 -10.07
CA PRO A 325 4.64 -16.31 -9.79
C PRO A 325 4.36 -17.56 -8.95
N THR A 326 4.97 -18.67 -9.31
CA THR A 326 4.87 -19.89 -8.50
C THR A 326 5.97 -19.87 -7.44
N SER A 327 5.60 -19.72 -6.18
CA SER A 327 6.54 -19.82 -5.06
C SER A 327 6.92 -21.29 -4.74
N GLY A 328 6.11 -22.23 -5.20
CA GLY A 328 6.11 -23.63 -4.74
C GLY A 328 5.30 -23.87 -3.46
N PHE A 329 4.67 -22.80 -2.90
CA PHE A 329 3.91 -22.85 -1.65
C PHE A 329 2.55 -22.19 -1.80
N PRO A 330 1.63 -22.76 -2.60
CA PRO A 330 0.38 -22.12 -3.01
C PRO A 330 -0.53 -21.72 -1.83
N ASP A 331 -0.48 -22.44 -0.71
CA ASP A 331 -1.27 -22.14 0.48
C ASP A 331 -0.81 -20.85 1.20
N TYR A 332 0.39 -20.38 0.90
CA TYR A 332 1.01 -19.19 1.47
C TYR A 332 1.16 -18.03 0.47
N ASP A 333 0.79 -18.23 -0.80
CA ASP A 333 0.86 -17.20 -1.85
C ASP A 333 -0.32 -16.23 -1.76
N LEU A 334 -0.41 -15.53 -0.63
CA LEU A 334 -1.49 -14.59 -0.35
C LEU A 334 -1.22 -13.23 -0.99
N THR A 335 -2.24 -12.66 -1.64
CA THR A 335 -2.19 -11.29 -2.16
C THR A 335 -2.36 -10.26 -1.03
N PRO A 336 -2.05 -8.97 -1.27
CA PRO A 336 -2.34 -7.90 -0.31
C PRO A 336 -3.80 -7.88 0.14
N ALA A 337 -4.75 -8.07 -0.78
CA ALA A 337 -6.18 -8.12 -0.47
C ALA A 337 -6.52 -9.30 0.47
N GLN A 338 -5.95 -10.47 0.21
CA GLN A 338 -6.19 -11.66 1.05
C GLN A 338 -5.61 -11.50 2.46
N VAL A 339 -4.39 -10.93 2.60
CA VAL A 339 -3.81 -10.65 3.93
C VAL A 339 -4.62 -9.61 4.70
N LYS A 340 -5.07 -8.53 4.03
CA LYS A 340 -5.99 -7.53 4.62
C LYS A 340 -7.30 -8.18 5.07
N ALA A 341 -7.85 -9.11 4.28
CA ALA A 341 -9.07 -9.85 4.65
C ALA A 341 -8.87 -10.71 5.91
N VAL A 342 -7.74 -11.42 6.03
CA VAL A 342 -7.40 -12.17 7.25
C VAL A 342 -7.27 -11.25 8.47
N LYS A 343 -6.57 -10.11 8.30
CA LYS A 343 -6.46 -9.08 9.35
C LYS A 343 -7.84 -8.63 9.83
N HIS A 344 -8.74 -8.30 8.90
CA HIS A 344 -10.10 -7.87 9.21
C HIS A 344 -10.92 -8.98 9.89
N GLN A 345 -10.89 -10.22 9.36
CA GLN A 345 -11.60 -11.37 9.91
C GLN A 345 -11.19 -11.67 11.36
N ARG A 346 -9.89 -11.48 11.68
CA ARG A 346 -9.36 -11.67 13.04
C ARG A 346 -9.57 -10.44 13.94
N GLY A 347 -10.15 -9.35 13.44
CA GLY A 347 -10.40 -8.12 14.20
C GLY A 347 -9.14 -7.33 14.56
N TRP A 348 -8.03 -7.55 13.86
CA TRP A 348 -6.77 -6.86 14.12
C TRP A 348 -6.83 -5.42 13.61
N LYS A 349 -6.53 -4.47 14.48
CA LYS A 349 -6.35 -3.05 14.12
C LYS A 349 -4.91 -2.81 13.68
N THR A 350 -3.96 -3.42 14.37
CA THR A 350 -2.52 -3.26 14.15
C THR A 350 -1.89 -4.59 13.72
N MET A 351 -0.91 -4.53 12.83
CA MET A 351 -0.16 -5.70 12.36
C MET A 351 1.28 -5.30 12.06
N VAL A 352 2.23 -6.09 12.55
CA VAL A 352 3.65 -5.90 12.22
C VAL A 352 4.09 -6.84 11.10
N GLY A 353 4.83 -6.32 10.13
CA GLY A 353 5.51 -7.12 9.11
C GLY A 353 6.91 -7.52 9.53
N PHE A 354 7.27 -8.77 9.29
CA PHE A 354 8.63 -9.28 9.43
C PHE A 354 9.09 -9.96 8.14
N GLN A 355 10.14 -9.42 7.53
CA GLN A 355 10.77 -10.02 6.36
C GLN A 355 11.97 -10.87 6.76
N THR A 356 12.10 -12.02 6.13
CA THR A 356 13.28 -12.86 6.27
C THR A 356 13.58 -13.66 5.00
N ARG A 357 14.84 -13.99 4.80
CA ARG A 357 15.32 -14.99 3.82
C ARG A 357 16.05 -16.14 4.52
N ASN A 358 16.04 -16.14 5.84
CA ASN A 358 16.71 -17.13 6.67
C ASN A 358 15.68 -17.82 7.57
N PRO A 359 15.97 -19.02 8.09
CA PRO A 359 15.19 -19.60 9.18
C PRO A 359 15.09 -18.63 10.36
N VAL A 360 13.94 -18.64 11.02
CA VAL A 360 13.72 -17.81 12.21
C VAL A 360 14.40 -18.48 13.41
N HIS A 361 15.50 -17.91 13.83
CA HIS A 361 16.20 -18.29 15.07
C HIS A 361 15.68 -17.52 16.27
N ARG A 362 16.13 -17.89 17.49
CA ARG A 362 15.67 -17.30 18.75
C ARG A 362 15.79 -15.77 18.82
N ALA A 363 16.81 -15.22 18.16
CA ALA A 363 16.97 -13.76 18.04
C ALA A 363 15.81 -13.12 17.24
N HIS A 364 15.44 -13.69 16.10
CA HIS A 364 14.31 -13.22 15.30
C HIS A 364 12.97 -13.46 16.03
N GLU A 365 12.78 -14.64 16.62
CA GLU A 365 11.61 -14.96 17.44
C GLU A 365 11.42 -13.93 18.56
N TYR A 366 12.51 -13.54 19.23
CA TYR A 366 12.47 -12.53 20.29
C TYR A 366 11.94 -11.19 19.78
N LEU A 367 12.47 -10.67 18.66
CA LEU A 367 12.03 -9.41 18.07
C LEU A 367 10.54 -9.45 17.68
N GLN A 368 10.12 -10.56 17.07
CA GLN A 368 8.72 -10.77 16.66
C GLN A 368 7.78 -10.79 17.86
N LYS A 369 8.17 -11.48 18.95
CA LYS A 369 7.36 -11.57 20.18
C LYS A 369 7.32 -10.25 20.94
N VAL A 370 8.41 -9.51 20.99
CA VAL A 370 8.42 -8.15 21.57
C VAL A 370 7.48 -7.23 20.78
N ALA A 371 7.47 -7.32 19.45
CA ALA A 371 6.53 -6.56 18.64
C ALA A 371 5.08 -7.00 18.90
N LEU A 372 4.80 -8.30 19.07
CA LEU A 372 3.46 -8.81 19.35
C LEU A 372 2.88 -8.38 20.71
N GLU A 373 3.70 -7.87 21.64
CA GLU A 373 3.20 -7.25 22.88
C GLU A 373 2.52 -5.90 22.64
N ILE A 374 2.81 -5.24 21.50
CA ILE A 374 2.31 -3.89 21.19
C ILE A 374 1.38 -3.85 19.97
N VAL A 375 1.29 -4.93 19.18
CA VAL A 375 0.40 -5.05 18.01
C VAL A 375 -0.50 -6.28 18.10
N ASP A 376 -1.60 -6.27 17.33
CA ASP A 376 -2.57 -7.37 17.35
C ASP A 376 -2.08 -8.60 16.62
N GLY A 377 -1.30 -8.47 15.55
CA GLY A 377 -0.85 -9.59 14.75
C GLY A 377 0.49 -9.40 14.07
N LEU A 378 1.06 -10.50 13.61
CA LEU A 378 2.32 -10.59 12.87
C LEU A 378 2.06 -11.15 11.47
N LEU A 379 2.55 -10.46 10.45
CA LEU A 379 2.76 -11.01 9.11
C LEU A 379 4.21 -11.51 9.02
N LEU A 380 4.42 -12.81 9.09
CA LEU A 380 5.69 -13.45 8.73
C LEU A 380 5.72 -13.59 7.22
N HIS A 381 6.60 -12.83 6.55
CA HIS A 381 6.56 -12.59 5.11
C HIS A 381 7.93 -12.92 4.47
N PRO A 382 8.29 -14.22 4.40
CA PRO A 382 9.58 -14.64 3.87
C PRO A 382 9.68 -14.47 2.36
N LEU A 383 10.88 -14.12 1.90
CA LEU A 383 11.26 -14.20 0.49
C LEU A 383 11.52 -15.68 0.13
N VAL A 384 10.82 -16.18 -0.88
CA VAL A 384 10.91 -17.59 -1.33
C VAL A 384 11.49 -17.75 -2.74
N GLY A 385 11.65 -16.63 -3.48
CA GLY A 385 12.33 -16.60 -4.78
C GLY A 385 13.83 -16.98 -4.67
N GLU A 386 14.55 -16.95 -5.80
CA GLU A 386 15.99 -17.17 -5.80
C GLU A 386 16.71 -16.22 -4.84
N THR A 387 17.53 -16.81 -4.01
CA THR A 387 18.43 -16.16 -3.08
C THR A 387 19.86 -16.57 -3.44
N LYS A 388 20.84 -16.19 -2.66
CA LYS A 388 22.23 -16.59 -2.90
C LYS A 388 22.36 -18.11 -2.88
N SER A 389 23.30 -18.63 -3.69
CA SER A 389 23.57 -20.07 -3.80
C SER A 389 23.96 -20.75 -2.48
N ASP A 390 24.39 -19.97 -1.47
CA ASP A 390 24.75 -20.46 -0.14
C ASP A 390 23.62 -20.29 0.90
N ASP A 391 22.44 -19.77 0.50
CA ASP A 391 21.27 -19.67 1.36
C ASP A 391 20.56 -21.04 1.50
N ILE A 392 19.90 -21.26 2.64
CA ILE A 392 19.11 -22.47 2.89
C ILE A 392 17.92 -22.52 1.92
N PRO A 393 17.65 -23.66 1.26
CA PRO A 393 16.55 -23.79 0.31
C PRO A 393 15.20 -23.32 0.86
N ALA A 394 14.37 -22.73 -0.02
CA ALA A 394 13.06 -22.19 0.39
C ALA A 394 12.16 -23.24 1.05
N SER A 395 12.16 -24.49 0.55
CA SER A 395 11.39 -25.60 1.14
C SER A 395 11.78 -25.86 2.60
N VAL A 396 13.09 -25.92 2.88
CA VAL A 396 13.59 -26.12 4.24
C VAL A 396 13.24 -24.94 5.14
N ARG A 397 13.35 -23.72 4.63
CA ARG A 397 12.97 -22.50 5.39
C ARG A 397 11.48 -22.48 5.72
N MET A 398 10.61 -22.85 4.77
CA MET A 398 9.17 -22.92 5.01
C MET A 398 8.83 -23.96 6.08
N SER A 399 9.39 -25.17 6.01
CA SER A 399 9.23 -26.17 7.07
C SER A 399 9.70 -25.67 8.45
N CYS A 400 10.82 -24.91 8.50
CA CYS A 400 11.26 -24.27 9.74
C CYS A 400 10.23 -23.25 10.28
N TYR A 401 9.57 -22.48 9.40
CA TYR A 401 8.53 -21.52 9.84
C TYR A 401 7.28 -22.25 10.34
N GLU A 402 6.82 -23.29 9.66
CA GLU A 402 5.68 -24.10 10.06
C GLU A 402 5.88 -24.72 11.44
N GLU A 403 7.01 -25.40 11.66
CA GLU A 403 7.37 -25.98 12.97
C GLU A 403 7.44 -24.92 14.07
N LEU A 404 8.05 -23.78 13.77
CA LEU A 404 8.16 -22.69 14.72
C LEU A 404 6.80 -22.11 15.10
N LEU A 405 5.94 -21.85 14.09
CA LEU A 405 4.63 -21.26 14.31
C LEU A 405 3.70 -22.21 15.07
N LEU A 406 3.73 -23.50 14.72
CA LEU A 406 2.93 -24.54 15.39
C LEU A 406 3.25 -24.67 16.88
N GLY A 407 4.55 -24.62 17.22
CA GLY A 407 4.99 -24.90 18.58
C GLY A 407 5.12 -23.66 19.50
N TYR A 408 5.30 -22.47 18.93
CA TYR A 408 5.79 -21.32 19.70
C TYR A 408 5.01 -20.01 19.50
N TYR A 409 3.99 -19.97 18.66
CA TYR A 409 3.16 -18.78 18.45
C TYR A 409 1.68 -19.08 18.66
N PRO A 410 0.91 -18.12 19.19
CA PRO A 410 -0.54 -18.24 19.17
C PRO A 410 -1.05 -18.26 17.71
N PRO A 411 -1.84 -19.27 17.31
CA PRO A 411 -2.20 -19.47 15.89
C PRO A 411 -3.09 -18.34 15.33
N ASP A 412 -3.81 -17.63 16.18
CA ASP A 412 -4.67 -16.50 15.84
C ASP A 412 -3.92 -15.16 15.78
N ARG A 413 -2.62 -15.14 16.09
CA ARG A 413 -1.78 -13.92 16.12
C ARG A 413 -0.76 -13.82 14.99
N VAL A 414 -0.64 -14.82 14.13
CA VAL A 414 0.36 -14.84 13.05
C VAL A 414 -0.27 -15.27 11.73
N VAL A 415 0.10 -14.58 10.65
CA VAL A 415 -0.14 -14.97 9.27
C VAL A 415 1.22 -15.25 8.63
N LEU A 416 1.40 -16.43 8.04
CA LEU A 416 2.51 -16.75 7.17
C LEU A 416 2.05 -16.53 5.72
N ALA A 417 2.77 -15.67 4.98
CA ALA A 417 2.54 -15.47 3.56
C ALA A 417 3.87 -15.30 2.84
N THR A 418 4.00 -15.86 1.64
CA THR A 418 5.20 -15.68 0.83
C THR A 418 5.25 -14.26 0.26
N ASN A 419 6.44 -13.65 0.31
CA ASN A 419 6.68 -12.38 -0.33
C ASN A 419 7.16 -12.62 -1.78
N PRO A 420 6.37 -12.23 -2.77
CA PRO A 420 6.76 -12.42 -4.16
C PRO A 420 7.88 -11.47 -4.62
N ALA A 421 8.18 -10.41 -3.84
CA ALA A 421 9.22 -9.46 -4.20
C ALA A 421 10.59 -10.12 -4.36
N TRP A 422 11.31 -9.70 -5.40
CA TRP A 422 12.67 -10.14 -5.65
C TRP A 422 13.69 -9.29 -4.89
N MET A 423 14.71 -9.93 -4.30
CA MET A 423 15.76 -9.22 -3.56
C MET A 423 16.66 -8.42 -4.50
N ARG A 424 16.89 -7.14 -4.18
CA ARG A 424 17.70 -6.23 -4.99
C ARG A 424 19.05 -5.90 -4.36
N TYR A 425 19.21 -6.18 -3.07
CA TYR A 425 20.41 -5.91 -2.28
C TYR A 425 20.75 -4.40 -2.17
N ALA A 426 19.74 -3.53 -2.27
CA ALA A 426 19.91 -2.07 -2.24
C ALA A 426 19.99 -1.48 -0.81
N GLY A 427 20.19 -2.31 0.20
CA GLY A 427 20.41 -1.89 1.58
C GLY A 427 19.35 -0.92 2.11
N PRO A 428 19.73 0.32 2.50
CA PRO A 428 18.79 1.28 3.07
C PRO A 428 17.59 1.60 2.17
N LYS A 429 17.81 1.78 0.87
CA LYS A 429 16.72 2.07 -0.08
C LYS A 429 15.75 0.89 -0.21
N GLU A 430 16.26 -0.33 -0.17
CA GLU A 430 15.40 -1.51 -0.18
C GLU A 430 14.65 -1.69 1.14
N ALA A 431 15.18 -1.23 2.28
CA ALA A 431 14.45 -1.23 3.54
C ALA A 431 13.18 -0.37 3.47
N VAL A 432 13.27 0.81 2.84
CA VAL A 432 12.10 1.67 2.60
C VAL A 432 11.11 1.01 1.64
N PHE A 433 11.60 0.43 0.54
CA PHE A 433 10.78 -0.32 -0.41
C PHE A 433 10.04 -1.48 0.28
N HIS A 434 10.73 -2.22 1.14
CA HIS A 434 10.13 -3.30 1.93
C HIS A 434 9.06 -2.80 2.92
N ALA A 435 9.24 -1.62 3.49
CA ALA A 435 8.23 -1.00 4.35
C ALA A 435 6.96 -0.64 3.55
N ILE A 436 7.11 -0.06 2.34
CA ILE A 436 6.01 0.26 1.43
C ILE A 436 5.23 -1.01 1.07
N VAL A 437 5.92 -2.09 0.70
CA VAL A 437 5.27 -3.37 0.39
C VAL A 437 4.46 -3.87 1.59
N ARG A 438 5.00 -3.83 2.83
CA ARG A 438 4.27 -4.30 4.02
C ARG A 438 3.07 -3.42 4.35
N ARG A 439 3.18 -2.10 4.18
CA ARG A 439 2.03 -1.20 4.27
C ARG A 439 0.92 -1.66 3.32
N ASN A 440 1.27 -1.98 2.08
CA ASN A 440 0.30 -2.40 1.07
C ASN A 440 -0.35 -3.76 1.39
N TYR A 441 0.36 -4.63 2.12
CA TYR A 441 -0.18 -5.86 2.71
C TYR A 441 -1.00 -5.61 3.98
N GLY A 442 -1.22 -4.36 4.39
CA GLY A 442 -2.05 -3.99 5.55
C GLY A 442 -1.31 -3.95 6.88
N CYS A 443 0.04 -4.03 6.89
CA CYS A 443 0.83 -3.82 8.09
C CYS A 443 0.81 -2.35 8.51
N THR A 444 0.69 -2.12 9.81
CA THR A 444 0.80 -0.80 10.46
C THR A 444 2.19 -0.55 11.01
N HIS A 445 2.96 -1.62 11.21
CA HIS A 445 4.33 -1.60 11.73
C HIS A 445 5.23 -2.50 10.90
N PHE A 446 6.52 -2.18 10.85
CA PHE A 446 7.51 -3.00 10.15
C PHE A 446 8.79 -3.11 10.98
N ILE A 447 9.28 -4.34 11.19
CA ILE A 447 10.53 -4.61 11.88
C ILE A 447 11.69 -4.42 10.91
N VAL A 448 12.58 -3.48 11.23
CA VAL A 448 13.84 -3.27 10.52
C VAL A 448 14.99 -3.66 11.46
N GLY A 449 15.68 -4.72 11.08
CA GLY A 449 16.88 -5.16 11.77
C GLY A 449 18.12 -4.40 11.31
N ARG A 450 19.23 -4.59 12.00
CA ARG A 450 20.53 -4.11 11.52
C ARG A 450 20.86 -4.80 10.19
N ASP A 451 21.58 -4.12 9.30
CA ASP A 451 22.04 -4.66 8.01
C ASP A 451 20.88 -5.18 7.14
N HIS A 452 19.70 -4.51 7.23
CA HIS A 452 18.52 -4.90 6.47
C HIS A 452 18.77 -4.74 4.98
N ALA A 453 18.54 -5.81 4.21
CA ALA A 453 18.76 -5.88 2.76
C ALA A 453 20.19 -5.56 2.31
N GLY A 454 21.15 -5.59 3.21
CA GLY A 454 22.56 -5.38 2.89
C GLY A 454 23.22 -6.61 2.26
N VAL A 455 24.37 -6.35 1.61
CA VAL A 455 25.23 -7.38 1.02
C VAL A 455 26.70 -6.97 1.18
N GLY A 456 27.55 -7.93 1.50
CA GLY A 456 28.99 -7.66 1.68
C GLY A 456 29.26 -6.57 2.71
N GLY A 457 30.15 -5.65 2.39
CA GLY A 457 30.48 -4.49 3.22
C GLY A 457 30.08 -3.15 2.57
N TYR A 458 29.12 -3.16 1.63
CA TYR A 458 28.73 -1.97 0.88
C TYR A 458 27.97 -0.95 1.69
N TYR A 459 27.29 -1.36 2.75
CA TYR A 459 26.45 -0.48 3.58
C TYR A 459 26.89 -0.52 5.04
N ASP A 460 26.77 0.61 5.72
CA ASP A 460 26.95 0.65 7.17
C ASP A 460 25.84 -0.14 7.88
N THR A 461 26.21 -0.81 8.96
CA THR A 461 25.34 -1.76 9.70
C THR A 461 23.96 -1.18 10.08
N TYR A 462 23.89 0.12 10.38
CA TYR A 462 22.64 0.80 10.76
C TYR A 462 22.14 1.79 9.71
N ALA A 463 22.68 1.77 8.50
CA ALA A 463 22.21 2.65 7.43
C ALA A 463 20.72 2.46 7.14
N ALA A 464 20.23 1.21 7.20
CA ALA A 464 18.80 0.89 7.04
C ALA A 464 17.92 1.44 8.16
N HIS A 465 18.46 1.74 9.35
CA HIS A 465 17.71 2.44 10.40
C HIS A 465 17.66 3.96 10.15
N ARG A 466 18.80 4.54 9.73
CA ARG A 466 18.94 5.99 9.58
C ARG A 466 18.17 6.56 8.38
N ILE A 467 18.03 5.81 7.29
CA ILE A 467 17.31 6.28 6.11
C ILE A 467 15.87 6.71 6.42
N PHE A 468 15.25 6.08 7.40
CA PHE A 468 13.88 6.44 7.80
C PHE A 468 13.79 7.80 8.52
N ASP A 469 14.91 8.40 8.93
CA ASP A 469 14.95 9.76 9.49
C ASP A 469 14.79 10.85 8.41
N GLU A 470 14.92 10.48 7.13
CA GLU A 470 14.70 11.36 5.98
C GLU A 470 13.21 11.56 5.65
N TYR A 471 12.32 10.79 6.28
CA TYR A 471 10.89 10.83 6.06
C TYR A 471 10.18 11.49 7.24
N ALA A 472 9.19 12.33 6.93
CA ALA A 472 8.34 12.91 7.97
C ALA A 472 7.53 11.81 8.69
N PRO A 473 7.13 12.04 9.95
CA PRO A 473 6.17 11.15 10.62
C PRO A 473 4.95 10.91 9.74
N ASP A 474 4.47 9.69 9.69
CA ASP A 474 3.32 9.22 8.90
C ASP A 474 3.48 9.29 7.36
N GLU A 475 4.60 9.77 6.85
CA GLU A 475 4.80 9.90 5.40
C GLU A 475 4.82 8.55 4.67
N LEU A 476 5.39 7.54 5.31
CA LEU A 476 5.42 6.17 4.77
C LEU A 476 4.10 5.41 5.02
N GLY A 477 3.24 5.93 5.91
CA GLY A 477 2.00 5.24 6.31
C GLY A 477 2.22 3.92 7.05
N ILE A 478 3.42 3.72 7.62
CA ILE A 478 3.80 2.54 8.40
C ILE A 478 4.84 2.94 9.45
N GLU A 479 4.68 2.48 10.68
CA GLU A 479 5.63 2.73 11.76
C GLU A 479 6.81 1.76 11.71
N ILE A 480 8.02 2.27 11.88
CA ILE A 480 9.26 1.49 11.78
C ILE A 480 9.75 1.10 13.17
N LEU A 481 9.74 -0.18 13.46
CA LEU A 481 10.28 -0.75 14.70
C LEU A 481 11.76 -1.07 14.49
N ARG A 482 12.64 -0.20 15.03
CA ARG A 482 14.10 -0.30 14.91
C ARG A 482 14.66 -1.08 16.09
N PHE A 483 14.99 -2.33 15.87
CA PHE A 483 15.55 -3.20 16.90
C PHE A 483 17.07 -3.24 16.84
N GLU A 484 17.67 -3.27 18.05
CA GLU A 484 19.10 -3.51 18.22
C GLU A 484 19.49 -4.97 17.96
N HIS A 485 20.79 -5.20 17.80
CA HIS A 485 21.33 -6.56 17.74
C HIS A 485 20.98 -7.33 19.01
N THR A 486 20.36 -8.49 18.82
CA THR A 486 19.98 -9.40 19.90
C THR A 486 20.99 -10.53 20.05
N PHE A 487 21.21 -10.92 21.32
CA PHE A 487 22.11 -11.99 21.73
C PHE A 487 21.48 -12.78 22.87
N TYR A 488 21.96 -13.97 23.11
CA TYR A 488 21.64 -14.71 24.33
C TYR A 488 22.62 -14.30 25.44
N CYS A 489 22.10 -13.85 26.56
CA CYS A 489 22.90 -13.56 27.74
C CYS A 489 22.87 -14.76 28.70
N SER A 490 24.03 -15.36 28.97
CA SER A 490 24.12 -16.54 29.86
C SER A 490 23.78 -16.24 31.33
N VAL A 491 23.93 -14.98 31.76
CA VAL A 491 23.55 -14.55 33.11
C VAL A 491 22.05 -14.24 33.21
N CYS A 492 21.47 -13.59 32.23
CA CYS A 492 20.01 -13.39 32.16
C CYS A 492 19.25 -14.72 31.89
N GLY A 493 19.91 -15.72 31.34
CA GLY A 493 19.26 -16.97 30.90
C GLY A 493 18.30 -16.81 29.73
N GLY A 494 18.45 -15.77 28.88
CA GLY A 494 17.52 -15.46 27.81
C GLY A 494 18.07 -14.50 26.77
N MET A 495 17.20 -14.26 25.74
CA MET A 495 17.49 -13.29 24.70
C MET A 495 17.41 -11.86 25.22
N ALA A 496 18.33 -11.02 24.78
CA ALA A 496 18.44 -9.62 25.18
C ALA A 496 19.12 -8.79 24.09
N SER A 497 19.14 -7.49 24.28
CA SER A 497 19.93 -6.53 23.49
C SER A 497 20.76 -5.65 24.43
N THR A 498 21.61 -4.80 23.87
CA THR A 498 22.37 -3.80 24.65
C THR A 498 21.46 -2.80 25.37
N ARG A 499 20.20 -2.66 24.96
CA ARG A 499 19.20 -1.81 25.64
C ARG A 499 18.54 -2.49 26.85
N THR A 500 18.56 -3.82 26.89
CA THR A 500 17.78 -4.60 27.87
C THR A 500 18.64 -5.44 28.79
N CYS A 501 19.94 -5.61 28.49
CA CYS A 501 20.87 -6.41 29.30
C CYS A 501 21.95 -5.54 29.96
N PRO A 502 22.09 -5.58 31.28
CA PRO A 502 23.13 -4.83 31.98
C PRO A 502 24.49 -5.55 32.06
N HIS A 503 24.57 -6.80 31.56
CA HIS A 503 25.77 -7.62 31.71
C HIS A 503 26.81 -7.31 30.62
N PRO A 504 28.10 -7.56 30.90
CA PRO A 504 29.17 -7.28 29.93
C PRO A 504 29.16 -8.26 28.74
N ALA A 505 29.87 -7.89 27.67
CA ALA A 505 29.82 -8.59 26.38
C ALA A 505 30.40 -10.02 26.40
N ASP A 506 31.27 -10.34 27.35
CA ASP A 506 31.90 -11.67 27.50
C ASP A 506 30.90 -12.79 27.86
N VAL A 507 29.76 -12.43 28.45
CA VAL A 507 28.66 -13.36 28.73
C VAL A 507 27.58 -13.38 27.64
N HIS A 508 27.74 -12.59 26.58
CA HIS A 508 26.85 -12.56 25.44
C HIS A 508 27.23 -13.62 24.41
N ARG A 509 26.29 -14.45 24.04
CA ARG A 509 26.50 -15.50 23.05
C ARG A 509 25.75 -15.17 21.78
N THR A 510 26.48 -15.18 20.65
CA THR A 510 25.94 -14.99 19.30
C THR A 510 26.46 -16.10 18.42
N LEU A 511 25.69 -16.49 17.41
CA LEU A 511 26.12 -17.44 16.41
C LEU A 511 25.96 -16.79 15.03
N SER A 512 27.03 -16.75 14.25
CA SER A 512 26.98 -16.22 12.89
C SER A 512 26.36 -17.25 11.94
N GLY A 513 25.76 -16.81 10.82
CA GLY A 513 25.27 -17.71 9.79
C GLY A 513 26.35 -18.68 9.25
N ALA A 514 27.59 -18.23 9.14
CA ALA A 514 28.72 -19.09 8.78
C ALA A 514 28.98 -20.19 9.82
N ALA A 515 28.91 -19.87 11.10
CA ALA A 515 29.07 -20.87 12.17
C ALA A 515 27.90 -21.86 12.20
N VAL A 516 26.67 -21.40 11.92
CA VAL A 516 25.50 -22.29 11.76
C VAL A 516 25.72 -23.28 10.61
N ARG A 517 26.09 -22.80 9.42
CA ARG A 517 26.36 -23.65 8.27
C ARG A 517 27.47 -24.68 8.55
N LYS A 518 28.51 -24.27 9.24
CA LYS A 518 29.60 -25.17 9.63
C LYS A 518 29.10 -26.29 10.55
N LEU A 519 28.37 -25.96 11.61
CA LEU A 519 27.79 -26.96 12.53
C LEU A 519 26.87 -27.94 11.81
N LEU A 520 26.01 -27.45 10.93
CA LEU A 520 25.11 -28.28 10.13
C LEU A 520 25.89 -29.22 9.18
N ALA A 521 26.92 -28.69 8.49
CA ALA A 521 27.76 -29.49 7.58
C ALA A 521 28.56 -30.59 8.34
N GLU A 522 28.92 -30.34 9.59
CA GLU A 522 29.59 -31.30 10.46
C GLU A 522 28.59 -32.25 11.17
N GLY A 523 27.28 -32.10 10.94
CA GLY A 523 26.24 -32.94 11.54
C GLY A 523 26.02 -32.69 13.04
N HIS A 524 26.46 -31.54 13.54
CA HIS A 524 26.31 -31.16 14.93
C HIS A 524 24.97 -30.46 15.19
N ASP A 525 24.41 -30.72 16.37
CA ASP A 525 23.20 -30.02 16.84
C ASP A 525 23.46 -28.51 17.02
N LEU A 526 22.46 -27.71 16.68
CA LEU A 526 22.48 -26.29 16.95
C LEU A 526 22.15 -26.01 18.43
N PRO A 527 22.86 -25.09 19.10
CA PRO A 527 22.58 -24.77 20.49
C PRO A 527 21.14 -24.29 20.69
N PRO A 528 20.40 -24.76 21.72
CA PRO A 528 19.00 -24.39 21.98
C PRO A 528 18.85 -22.91 22.34
N GLU A 529 19.91 -22.24 22.74
CA GLU A 529 19.96 -20.78 22.95
C GLU A 529 19.89 -20.03 21.63
N PHE A 530 20.25 -20.67 20.52
CA PHE A 530 20.30 -20.06 19.22
C PHE A 530 19.05 -20.37 18.37
N THR A 531 18.57 -21.63 18.37
CA THR A 531 17.37 -22.02 17.61
C THR A 531 16.54 -23.03 18.40
N ARG A 532 15.27 -23.16 18.06
CA ARG A 532 14.37 -24.15 18.67
C ARG A 532 14.75 -25.56 18.22
N PRO A 533 14.60 -26.57 19.10
CA PRO A 533 15.01 -27.95 18.78
C PRO A 533 14.33 -28.52 17.50
N GLU A 534 13.05 -28.21 17.30
CA GLU A 534 12.28 -28.63 16.13
C GLU A 534 12.85 -28.02 14.85
N VAL A 535 13.13 -26.72 14.87
CA VAL A 535 13.77 -26.02 13.75
C VAL A 535 15.18 -26.56 13.49
N ALA A 536 15.96 -26.84 14.56
CA ALA A 536 17.30 -27.44 14.44
C ALA A 536 17.24 -28.81 13.75
N ARG A 537 16.22 -29.62 14.07
CA ARG A 537 16.01 -30.93 13.45
C ARG A 537 15.76 -30.81 11.95
N VAL A 538 14.82 -29.94 11.52
CA VAL A 538 14.56 -29.68 10.10
C VAL A 538 15.84 -29.30 9.35
N LEU A 539 16.65 -28.41 9.94
CA LEU A 539 17.90 -27.96 9.35
C LEU A 539 18.93 -29.08 9.23
N LEU A 540 19.06 -29.93 10.26
CA LEU A 540 19.99 -31.07 10.26
C LEU A 540 19.58 -32.14 9.28
N ASP A 541 18.30 -32.47 9.19
CA ASP A 541 17.78 -33.49 8.26
C ASP A 541 18.00 -33.05 6.82
N ALA A 542 17.77 -31.77 6.52
CA ALA A 542 18.06 -31.17 5.22
C ALA A 542 19.57 -31.21 4.89
N ALA A 543 20.44 -30.91 5.85
CA ALA A 543 21.89 -30.95 5.65
C ALA A 543 22.43 -32.34 5.41
N LYS A 544 21.76 -33.38 5.92
CA LYS A 544 22.11 -34.81 5.66
C LYS A 544 21.57 -35.31 4.32
N GLY A 545 20.84 -34.49 3.55
CA GLY A 545 20.21 -34.89 2.29
C GLY A 545 18.95 -35.76 2.48
N GLU A 546 18.46 -35.89 3.70
CA GLU A 546 17.18 -36.50 4.04
C GLU A 546 16.10 -35.40 3.82
N ALA A 547 15.85 -35.03 2.54
CA ALA A 547 14.75 -34.15 2.22
C ALA A 547 13.44 -34.85 2.61
N THR A 548 12.73 -34.31 3.54
CA THR A 548 11.36 -34.70 3.83
C THR A 548 10.53 -34.61 2.56
N ALA A 549 10.05 -35.76 2.11
CA ALA A 549 9.15 -35.92 0.96
C ALA A 549 7.83 -35.16 1.16
#